data_723f4edae313038420d6a45798a04e2c
#
_entry.id   723f4edae313038420d6a45798a04e2c
#
_cell.length_a   1.000
_cell.length_b   1.000
_cell.length_c   1.000
_cell.angle_alpha   90.00
_cell.angle_beta   90.00
_cell.angle_gamma   90.00
#
_symmetry.space_group_name_H-M   'P 1'
#
loop_
_entity.id
_entity.type
_entity.pdbx_description
1 polymer ?
#
loop_
_entity_poly.entity_id
_entity_poly.type
_entity_poly.pdbx_seq_one_letter_code
_entity_poly.pdbx_strand_id
1 'polypeptide(L)'
;MKIEHIAMYVNDLESVRDFFVKYFGAVCNDGYYNSKTGFRSYFLLFDDGARLEIMNKPQMEDEVKSPVRTGYIHIAFSVGSKEKVDFLTRANSKKIGYEV
;
A
#
# COMPACT_ATOMS: atom_id res chain seq x y z
N MET A 1 17.30 15.66 3.35
CA MET A 1 16.14 15.47 2.45
C MET A 1 15.76 14.00 2.44
N LYS A 2 14.48 13.69 2.54
CA LYS A 2 13.99 12.30 2.46
C LYS A 2 12.59 12.32 1.85
N ILE A 3 12.18 11.19 1.30
CA ILE A 3 10.80 11.02 0.86
C ILE A 3 9.95 10.86 2.12
N GLU A 4 9.00 11.79 2.33
CA GLU A 4 8.14 11.76 3.52
C GLU A 4 7.05 10.71 3.37
N HIS A 5 6.39 10.67 2.21
CA HIS A 5 5.40 9.63 1.93
C HIS A 5 5.23 9.45 0.43
N ILE A 6 4.68 8.29 0.08
CA ILE A 6 4.21 7.95 -1.26
C ILE A 6 2.72 7.67 -1.14
N ALA A 7 1.96 8.00 -2.16
CA ALA A 7 0.50 7.78 -2.16
C ALA A 7 0.09 6.91 -3.35
N MET A 8 -0.91 6.06 -3.13
CA MET A 8 -1.50 5.26 -4.20
C MET A 8 -3.00 5.06 -3.97
N TYR A 9 -3.72 4.94 -5.06
CA TYR A 9 -5.12 4.52 -5.02
C TYR A 9 -5.22 3.00 -4.96
N VAL A 10 -6.17 2.50 -4.19
CA VAL A 10 -6.45 1.06 -4.05
C VAL A 10 -7.95 0.82 -4.14
N ASN A 11 -8.34 -0.37 -4.58
CA ASN A 11 -9.76 -0.69 -4.73
C ASN A 11 -10.41 -1.01 -3.38
N ASP A 12 -9.77 -1.81 -2.56
CA ASP A 12 -10.29 -2.22 -1.25
C ASP A 12 -9.41 -1.62 -0.15
N LEU A 13 -9.79 -0.43 0.30
CA LEU A 13 -9.00 0.36 1.24
C LEU A 13 -8.78 -0.35 2.57
N GLU A 14 -9.84 -0.95 3.12
CA GLU A 14 -9.77 -1.62 4.42
C GLU A 14 -8.89 -2.86 4.37
N SER A 15 -9.02 -3.64 3.29
CA SER A 15 -8.24 -4.85 3.10
C SER A 15 -6.75 -4.55 2.95
N VAL A 16 -6.40 -3.51 2.21
CA VAL A 16 -5.00 -3.09 2.04
C VAL A 16 -4.43 -2.57 3.35
N ARG A 17 -5.19 -1.76 4.10
CA ARG A 17 -4.79 -1.32 5.43
C ARG A 17 -4.46 -2.51 6.33
N ASP A 18 -5.38 -3.47 6.40
CA ASP A 18 -5.24 -4.62 7.28
C ASP A 18 -4.04 -5.49 6.89
N PHE A 19 -3.77 -5.59 5.59
CA PHE A 19 -2.59 -6.30 5.08
C PHE A 19 -1.30 -5.68 5.62
N PHE A 20 -1.14 -4.38 5.49
CA PHE A 20 0.09 -3.72 5.94
C PHE A 20 0.24 -3.70 7.46
N VAL A 21 -0.87 -3.56 8.19
CA VAL A 21 -0.83 -3.63 9.65
C VAL A 21 -0.42 -5.03 10.11
N LYS A 22 -1.02 -6.06 9.52
CA LYS A 22 -0.79 -7.45 9.94
C LYS A 22 0.61 -7.95 9.57
N TYR A 23 1.04 -7.71 8.35
CA TYR A 23 2.25 -8.35 7.83
C TYR A 23 3.48 -7.45 7.88
N PHE A 24 3.32 -6.14 7.89
CA PHE A 24 4.43 -5.20 7.88
C PHE A 24 4.57 -4.42 9.18
N GLY A 25 3.67 -4.65 10.14
CA GLY A 25 3.70 -3.94 11.41
C GLY A 25 3.42 -2.45 11.29
N ALA A 26 2.76 -2.02 10.22
CA ALA A 26 2.44 -0.61 10.04
C ALA A 26 1.45 -0.13 11.09
N VAL A 27 1.61 1.13 11.51
CA VAL A 27 0.65 1.81 12.39
C VAL A 27 -0.21 2.71 11.52
N CYS A 28 -1.51 2.48 11.57
CA CYS A 28 -2.48 3.21 10.75
C CYS A 28 -3.11 4.33 11.55
N ASN A 29 -3.29 5.50 10.93
CA ASN A 29 -4.05 6.59 11.56
C ASN A 29 -5.56 6.29 11.51
N ASP A 30 -6.37 7.22 12.04
CA ASP A 30 -7.83 7.06 12.10
C ASP A 30 -8.50 7.22 10.73
N GLY A 31 -7.75 7.71 9.75
CA GLY A 31 -8.29 7.89 8.41
C GLY A 31 -8.88 9.27 8.18
N TYR A 32 -9.11 9.56 6.92
CA TYR A 32 -9.75 10.79 6.46
C TYR A 32 -10.89 10.44 5.50
N TYR A 33 -11.99 11.16 5.62
CA TYR A 33 -13.14 10.99 4.73
C TYR A 33 -13.70 12.35 4.35
N ASN A 34 -13.89 12.55 3.04
CA ASN A 34 -14.55 13.75 2.51
C ASN A 34 -15.94 13.34 1.99
N SER A 35 -16.99 13.75 2.72
CA SER A 35 -18.36 13.36 2.40
C SER A 35 -18.87 13.95 1.09
N LYS A 36 -18.28 15.04 0.63
CA LYS A 36 -18.69 15.69 -0.62
C LYS A 36 -18.20 14.95 -1.86
N THR A 37 -17.01 14.38 -1.79
CA THR A 37 -16.38 13.71 -2.94
C THR A 37 -16.35 12.20 -2.78
N GLY A 38 -16.55 11.68 -1.56
CA GLY A 38 -16.38 10.27 -1.25
C GLY A 38 -14.93 9.84 -1.11
N PHE A 39 -13.99 10.77 -1.15
CA PHE A 39 -12.57 10.48 -0.99
C PHE A 39 -12.27 9.97 0.41
N ARG A 40 -11.48 8.90 0.50
CA ARG A 40 -11.04 8.31 1.77
C ARG A 40 -9.56 8.02 1.69
N SER A 41 -8.87 8.13 2.81
CA SER A 41 -7.45 7.78 2.88
C SER A 41 -7.06 7.29 4.27
N TYR A 42 -5.99 6.49 4.30
CA TYR A 42 -5.26 6.14 5.51
C TYR A 42 -3.78 6.41 5.28
N PHE A 43 -3.11 6.83 6.35
CA PHE A 43 -1.65 6.88 6.38
C PHE A 43 -1.14 5.69 7.19
N LEU A 44 -0.20 4.96 6.60
CA LEU A 44 0.47 3.81 7.21
C LEU A 44 1.89 4.22 7.54
N LEU A 45 2.25 4.16 8.84
CA LEU A 45 3.59 4.51 9.31
C LEU A 45 4.36 3.23 9.58
N PHE A 46 5.53 3.12 8.98
CA PHE A 46 6.44 1.99 9.18
C PHE A 46 7.48 2.35 10.25
N ASP A 47 8.17 1.34 10.78
CA ASP A 47 9.08 1.51 11.92
C ASP A 47 10.31 2.38 11.61
N ASP A 48 10.70 2.49 10.34
CA ASP A 48 11.80 3.36 9.92
C ASP A 48 11.39 4.83 9.71
N GLY A 49 10.11 5.14 9.89
CA GLY A 49 9.57 6.48 9.69
C GLY A 49 9.01 6.75 8.31
N ALA A 50 9.14 5.82 7.36
CA ALA A 50 8.50 5.98 6.06
C ALA A 50 6.98 5.86 6.19
N ARG A 51 6.24 6.60 5.36
CA ARG A 51 4.78 6.54 5.34
C ARG A 51 4.27 6.22 3.95
N LEU A 52 3.17 5.49 3.92
CA LEU A 52 2.42 5.18 2.71
C LEU A 52 0.99 5.67 2.90
N GLU A 53 0.52 6.53 1.99
CA GLU A 53 -0.87 6.93 1.96
C GLU A 53 -1.63 6.04 0.98
N ILE A 54 -2.66 5.37 1.46
CA ILE A 54 -3.56 4.61 0.60
C ILE A 54 -4.88 5.33 0.50
N MET A 55 -5.42 5.42 -0.71
CA MET A 55 -6.55 6.29 -1.02
C MET A 55 -7.58 5.55 -1.85
N ASN A 56 -8.80 6.02 -1.74
CA ASN A 56 -9.92 5.51 -2.53
C ASN A 56 -10.95 6.61 -2.77
N LYS A 57 -11.67 6.51 -3.86
CA LYS A 57 -12.83 7.38 -4.14
C LYS A 57 -13.79 6.61 -5.05
N PRO A 58 -15.07 7.04 -5.13
CA PRO A 58 -16.02 6.35 -6.00
C PRO A 58 -15.63 6.38 -7.47
N GLN A 59 -16.03 5.37 -8.21
CA GLN A 59 -15.92 5.30 -9.67
C GLN A 59 -14.50 5.28 -10.19
N MET A 60 -13.59 4.65 -9.45
CA MET A 60 -12.23 4.45 -9.92
C MET A 60 -12.16 3.29 -10.92
N GLU A 61 -11.28 3.43 -11.88
CA GLU A 61 -10.99 2.40 -12.87
C GLU A 61 -9.58 1.85 -12.65
N ASP A 62 -9.40 0.56 -12.92
CA ASP A 62 -8.08 -0.03 -12.89
C ASP A 62 -7.26 0.46 -14.08
N GLU A 63 -6.03 0.89 -13.80
CA GLU A 63 -5.11 1.28 -14.86
C GLU A 63 -4.46 0.05 -15.48
N VAL A 64 -4.36 0.04 -16.80
CA VAL A 64 -3.61 -1.00 -17.51
C VAL A 64 -2.12 -0.74 -17.28
N LYS A 65 -1.47 -1.69 -16.61
CA LYS A 65 -0.04 -1.60 -16.29
C LYS A 65 0.79 -2.12 -17.45
N SER A 66 1.80 -1.36 -17.84
CA SER A 66 2.71 -1.74 -18.91
C SER A 66 4.14 -1.41 -18.51
N PRO A 67 5.10 -2.33 -18.68
CA PRO A 67 6.50 -2.05 -18.32
C PRO A 67 7.18 -1.04 -19.24
N VAL A 68 6.54 -0.65 -20.33
CA VAL A 68 7.10 0.32 -21.29
C VAL A 68 6.54 1.73 -21.11
N ARG A 69 5.68 1.95 -20.12
CA ARG A 69 5.16 3.28 -19.80
C ARG A 69 6.04 3.99 -18.79
N THR A 70 6.14 5.31 -18.91
CA THR A 70 6.78 6.12 -17.89
C THR A 70 5.94 6.11 -16.62
N GLY A 71 6.57 6.37 -15.46
CA GLY A 71 5.91 6.43 -14.16
C GLY A 71 6.38 5.33 -13.22
N TYR A 72 5.69 5.23 -12.09
CA TYR A 72 6.01 4.23 -11.09
C TYR A 72 5.63 2.84 -11.59
N ILE A 73 6.44 1.84 -11.24
CA ILE A 73 6.16 0.48 -11.63
C ILE A 73 5.91 -0.44 -10.42
N HIS A 74 6.63 -0.22 -9.32
CA HIS A 74 6.41 -0.99 -8.08
C HIS A 74 6.99 -0.26 -6.87
N ILE A 75 6.63 -0.75 -5.68
CA ILE A 75 7.24 -0.35 -4.41
C ILE A 75 7.93 -1.57 -3.85
N ALA A 76 9.20 -1.42 -3.45
CA ALA A 76 9.99 -2.49 -2.86
C ALA A 76 10.10 -2.28 -1.36
N PHE A 77 9.88 -3.33 -0.59
CA PHE A 77 10.05 -3.32 0.86
C PHE A 77 11.22 -4.20 1.24
N SER A 78 12.16 -3.66 2.01
CA SER A 78 13.23 -4.43 2.61
C SER A 78 12.73 -4.98 3.95
N VAL A 79 12.62 -6.30 4.05
CA VAL A 79 12.03 -6.94 5.24
C VAL A 79 13.07 -7.64 6.12
N GLY A 80 14.34 -7.50 5.80
CA GLY A 80 15.45 -7.89 6.68
C GLY A 80 15.98 -9.29 6.49
N SER A 81 15.21 -10.25 5.96
CA SER A 81 15.69 -11.62 5.77
C SER A 81 14.96 -12.32 4.63
N LYS A 82 15.63 -13.33 4.07
CA LYS A 82 15.03 -14.19 3.06
C LYS A 82 13.86 -14.98 3.61
N GLU A 83 13.96 -15.44 4.85
CA GLU A 83 12.89 -16.18 5.51
C GLU A 83 11.63 -15.35 5.62
N LYS A 84 11.77 -14.07 5.93
CA LYS A 84 10.61 -13.17 6.03
C LYS A 84 10.01 -12.88 4.65
N VAL A 85 10.82 -12.74 3.61
CA VAL A 85 10.35 -12.62 2.23
C VAL A 85 9.52 -13.85 1.87
N ASP A 86 10.05 -15.04 2.10
CA ASP A 86 9.37 -16.30 1.78
C ASP A 86 8.07 -16.44 2.55
N PHE A 87 8.06 -16.07 3.83
CA PHE A 87 6.86 -16.11 4.67
C PHE A 87 5.77 -15.20 4.12
N LEU A 88 6.10 -13.95 3.82
CA LEU A 88 5.15 -12.97 3.32
C LEU A 88 4.60 -13.37 1.94
N THR A 89 5.44 -13.88 1.07
CA THR A 89 5.04 -14.35 -0.25
C THR A 89 4.02 -15.47 -0.14
N ARG A 90 4.27 -16.46 0.71
CA ARG A 90 3.34 -17.58 0.90
C ARG A 90 2.03 -17.12 1.53
N ALA A 91 2.11 -16.24 2.54
CA ALA A 91 0.92 -15.79 3.25
C ALA A 91 -0.03 -15.00 2.36
N ASN A 92 0.49 -14.32 1.33
CA ASN A 92 -0.28 -13.35 0.55
C ASN A 92 -0.40 -13.70 -0.93
N SER A 93 0.10 -14.83 -1.38
CA SER A 93 0.15 -15.18 -2.81
C SER A 93 -1.21 -15.24 -3.48
N LYS A 94 -2.28 -15.44 -2.71
CA LYS A 94 -3.64 -15.56 -3.25
C LYS A 94 -4.48 -14.29 -3.10
N LYS A 95 -4.03 -13.32 -2.29
CA LYS A 95 -4.84 -12.17 -1.93
C LYS A 95 -4.40 -10.89 -2.62
N ILE A 96 -3.11 -10.64 -2.67
CA ILE A 96 -2.56 -9.43 -3.22
C ILE A 96 -1.35 -9.82 -4.05
N GLY A 97 -1.40 -9.52 -5.34
CA GLY A 97 -0.23 -9.69 -6.18
C GLY A 97 0.79 -8.62 -5.83
N TYR A 98 1.94 -9.03 -5.29
CA TYR A 98 3.02 -8.09 -5.04
C TYR A 98 4.35 -8.76 -5.32
N GLU A 99 5.31 -7.91 -5.65
CA GLU A 99 6.67 -8.35 -5.94
C GLU A 99 7.50 -8.34 -4.67
N VAL A 100 8.38 -9.29 -4.55
CA VAL A 100 9.33 -9.37 -3.45
C VAL A 100 10.75 -9.05 -3.90
#